data_219e217e0c40bb6b7afa1516879e20fe
#
_entry.id   219e217e0c40bb6b7afa1516879e20fe
#
_cell.length_a   1.000
_cell.length_b   1.000
_cell.length_c   1.000
_cell.angle_alpha   90.00
_cell.angle_beta   90.00
_cell.angle_gamma   90.00
#
_symmetry.space_group_name_H-M   'P 1'
#
loop_
_entity.id
_entity.type
_entity.pdbx_description
1 polymer ?
#
loop_
_entity_poly.entity_id
_entity_poly.type
_entity_poly.pdbx_seq_one_letter_code
_entity_poly.pdbx_strand_id
1 'polypeptide(L)'
;MSNSSPLGAKYIIKTVLNNLRIGIAEGTVRDAIVWAFFESEIEFKYDSEQNIFDVDRYRYNKYIDAVQSAYDVTNDFGEVASIARAKGLDGLNEIRIEVGMPINPMLAIRVESVEEALEALGKPVLCDLKLDGFRLLIHKKENKFWFYTRRLENVTNQFAELIPILKEQIRGNSYIIDSEIVGYDKETGNYLPFQAMSQRIKRKYNIEKTAKEIPVEINVFDILCYEGKSQTDKTQKERRDLLEKIAKEIPRKLMLTKKIISSNSDEIQKFFDDAIKNGLEGIMVKSLSTKYVSGRKVGGWVKLKTVLETLDLVIVEADYGEGKRAKTLSSYTVACRDKNKLIVVGKVSTGVKEKDGEFTYKKITKMLRPMIISYEGKHVKLKPEIVVEVLFEELQLSPTYDSGFALRFPRILRIRPDKGTNEASTINDVKKIYNSQRGKK
;
A
#
# COMPACT_ATOMS: atom_id res chain seq x y z
N MET A 1 -20.93 -26.68 -11.39
CA MET A 1 -20.45 -27.18 -10.07
C MET A 1 -20.99 -28.55 -9.69
N SER A 2 -22.22 -28.92 -10.07
CA SER A 2 -22.84 -30.23 -9.73
C SER A 2 -22.02 -31.44 -10.21
N ASN A 3 -21.21 -31.33 -11.26
CA ASN A 3 -20.42 -32.42 -11.85
C ASN A 3 -18.93 -32.36 -11.51
N SER A 4 -18.50 -31.49 -10.60
CA SER A 4 -17.10 -31.38 -10.20
C SER A 4 -16.83 -32.04 -8.86
N SER A 5 -15.63 -32.62 -8.68
CA SER A 5 -15.20 -33.11 -7.37
C SER A 5 -15.19 -31.94 -6.34
N PRO A 6 -15.22 -32.23 -5.02
CA PRO A 6 -15.14 -31.17 -3.99
C PRO A 6 -13.90 -30.28 -4.16
N LEU A 7 -12.77 -30.87 -4.57
CA LEU A 7 -11.54 -30.14 -4.85
C LEU A 7 -11.69 -29.26 -6.11
N GLY A 8 -12.28 -29.79 -7.17
CA GLY A 8 -12.58 -29.04 -8.39
C GLY A 8 -13.52 -27.87 -8.13
N ALA A 9 -14.61 -28.08 -7.40
CA ALA A 9 -15.54 -27.02 -7.01
C ALA A 9 -14.84 -25.91 -6.19
N LYS A 10 -13.96 -26.27 -5.26
CA LYS A 10 -13.13 -25.33 -4.49
C LYS A 10 -12.32 -24.41 -5.38
N TYR A 11 -11.63 -24.95 -6.40
CA TYR A 11 -10.80 -24.15 -7.30
C TYR A 11 -11.63 -23.35 -8.30
N ILE A 12 -12.76 -23.85 -8.78
CA ILE A 12 -13.69 -23.08 -9.61
C ILE A 12 -14.18 -21.85 -8.83
N ILE A 13 -14.62 -22.01 -7.57
CA ILE A 13 -15.06 -20.90 -6.72
C ILE A 13 -13.92 -19.92 -6.49
N LYS A 14 -12.71 -20.40 -6.17
CA LYS A 14 -11.53 -19.55 -5.97
C LYS A 14 -11.16 -18.74 -7.21
N THR A 15 -11.30 -19.32 -8.40
CA THR A 15 -11.08 -18.63 -9.68
C THR A 15 -12.11 -17.55 -9.91
N VAL A 16 -13.41 -17.87 -9.72
CA VAL A 16 -14.51 -16.89 -9.87
C VAL A 16 -14.34 -15.71 -8.89
N LEU A 17 -13.87 -15.99 -7.67
CA LEU A 17 -13.60 -14.96 -6.66
C LEU A 17 -12.26 -14.25 -6.85
N ASN A 18 -11.52 -14.57 -7.90
CA ASN A 18 -10.17 -14.06 -8.16
C ASN A 18 -9.22 -14.20 -6.96
N ASN A 19 -9.28 -15.36 -6.27
CA ASN A 19 -8.57 -15.59 -5.01
C ASN A 19 -8.10 -17.06 -4.91
N LEU A 20 -7.19 -17.43 -5.80
CA LEU A 20 -6.70 -18.82 -5.89
C LEU A 20 -5.98 -19.28 -4.61
N ARG A 21 -5.13 -18.45 -4.02
CA ARG A 21 -4.32 -18.75 -2.81
C ARG A 21 -3.74 -20.17 -2.83
N ILE A 22 -3.01 -20.48 -3.90
CA ILE A 22 -2.36 -21.79 -4.09
C ILE A 22 -0.94 -21.85 -3.55
N GLY A 23 -0.48 -20.77 -2.89
CA GLY A 23 0.87 -20.67 -2.33
C GLY A 23 1.93 -20.21 -3.33
N ILE A 24 1.55 -19.93 -4.56
CA ILE A 24 2.43 -19.36 -5.60
C ILE A 24 2.30 -17.84 -5.54
N ALA A 25 3.43 -17.16 -5.35
CA ALA A 25 3.53 -15.70 -5.38
C ALA A 25 4.03 -15.23 -6.76
N GLU A 26 3.82 -13.94 -7.07
CA GLU A 26 4.30 -13.32 -8.31
C GLU A 26 5.79 -13.59 -8.58
N GLY A 27 6.64 -13.52 -7.54
CA GLY A 27 8.06 -13.84 -7.67
C GLY A 27 8.34 -15.27 -8.19
N THR A 28 7.53 -16.25 -7.75
CA THR A 28 7.67 -17.64 -8.24
C THR A 28 7.30 -17.76 -9.72
N VAL A 29 6.25 -17.05 -10.18
CA VAL A 29 5.85 -17.05 -11.61
C VAL A 29 6.91 -16.36 -12.45
N ARG A 30 7.42 -15.21 -11.99
CA ARG A 30 8.52 -14.47 -12.63
C ARG A 30 9.75 -15.37 -12.81
N ASP A 31 10.19 -16.03 -11.74
CA ASP A 31 11.36 -16.89 -11.74
C ASP A 31 11.15 -18.09 -12.68
N ALA A 32 9.94 -18.67 -12.68
CA ALA A 32 9.58 -19.75 -13.60
C ALA A 32 9.65 -19.34 -15.09
N ILE A 33 9.26 -18.10 -15.43
CA ILE A 33 9.40 -17.56 -16.79
C ILE A 33 10.88 -17.48 -17.18
N VAL A 34 11.74 -17.00 -16.28
CA VAL A 34 13.18 -16.92 -16.54
C VAL A 34 13.77 -18.32 -16.75
N TRP A 35 13.44 -19.28 -15.91
CA TRP A 35 13.92 -20.66 -16.05
C TRP A 35 13.40 -21.34 -17.30
N ALA A 36 12.16 -21.10 -17.71
CA ALA A 36 11.55 -21.76 -18.85
C ALA A 36 12.05 -21.24 -20.21
N PHE A 37 12.42 -19.96 -20.30
CA PHE A 37 12.72 -19.33 -21.59
C PHE A 37 14.15 -18.80 -21.74
N PHE A 38 14.95 -18.80 -20.66
CA PHE A 38 16.31 -18.27 -20.65
C PHE A 38 17.30 -19.22 -19.95
N GLU A 39 17.00 -20.53 -19.90
CA GLU A 39 17.82 -21.54 -19.22
C GLU A 39 19.27 -21.51 -19.71
N SER A 40 19.47 -21.46 -21.03
CA SER A 40 20.81 -21.45 -21.66
C SER A 40 21.59 -20.18 -21.37
N GLU A 41 20.89 -19.03 -21.34
CA GLU A 41 21.50 -17.71 -21.15
C GLU A 41 21.94 -17.47 -19.71
N ILE A 42 21.25 -18.08 -18.75
CA ILE A 42 21.57 -17.97 -17.31
C ILE A 42 22.46 -19.12 -16.81
N GLU A 43 22.82 -20.05 -17.67
CA GLU A 43 23.61 -21.22 -17.32
C GLU A 43 23.00 -22.04 -16.17
N PHE A 44 21.65 -22.16 -16.20
CA PHE A 44 20.88 -22.82 -15.14
C PHE A 44 21.17 -24.31 -15.09
N LYS A 45 21.54 -24.79 -13.90
CA LYS A 45 21.72 -26.23 -13.61
C LYS A 45 20.93 -26.58 -12.37
N TYR A 46 20.21 -27.68 -12.43
CA TYR A 46 19.46 -28.20 -11.30
C TYR A 46 19.94 -29.60 -10.94
N ASP A 47 20.51 -29.77 -9.76
CA ASP A 47 20.79 -31.04 -9.16
C ASP A 47 19.58 -31.55 -8.41
N SER A 48 18.89 -32.55 -8.97
CA SER A 48 17.69 -33.13 -8.40
C SER A 48 17.96 -33.98 -7.16
N GLU A 49 19.17 -34.54 -7.01
CA GLU A 49 19.54 -35.37 -5.85
C GLU A 49 19.82 -34.53 -4.63
N GLN A 50 20.48 -33.39 -4.82
CA GLN A 50 20.82 -32.46 -3.73
C GLN A 50 19.78 -31.33 -3.57
N ASN A 51 18.82 -31.21 -4.49
CA ASN A 51 17.87 -30.12 -4.55
C ASN A 51 18.54 -28.73 -4.55
N ILE A 52 19.65 -28.62 -5.30
CA ILE A 52 20.47 -27.41 -5.41
C ILE A 52 20.29 -26.80 -6.80
N PHE A 53 20.11 -25.47 -6.83
CA PHE A 53 20.12 -24.67 -8.04
C PHE A 53 21.47 -23.97 -8.17
N ASP A 54 22.13 -24.17 -9.29
CA ASP A 54 23.33 -23.45 -9.68
C ASP A 54 22.99 -22.53 -10.87
N VAL A 55 23.38 -21.28 -10.78
CA VAL A 55 23.06 -20.25 -11.78
C VAL A 55 24.04 -19.09 -11.69
N ASP A 56 24.45 -18.54 -12.84
CA ASP A 56 25.15 -17.25 -12.87
C ASP A 56 24.22 -16.14 -12.32
N ARG A 57 24.48 -15.70 -11.09
CA ARG A 57 23.65 -14.73 -10.38
C ARG A 57 23.55 -13.38 -11.09
N TYR A 58 24.61 -12.93 -11.76
CA TYR A 58 24.61 -11.67 -12.48
C TYR A 58 23.69 -11.74 -13.69
N ARG A 59 23.85 -12.78 -14.51
CA ARG A 59 22.98 -13.05 -15.66
C ARG A 59 21.54 -13.27 -15.23
N TYR A 60 21.32 -14.14 -14.25
CA TYR A 60 19.99 -14.42 -13.70
C TYR A 60 19.25 -13.14 -13.29
N ASN A 61 19.89 -12.27 -12.52
CA ASN A 61 19.28 -11.02 -12.08
C ASN A 61 18.92 -10.10 -13.27
N LYS A 62 19.71 -10.05 -14.33
CA LYS A 62 19.39 -9.30 -15.55
C LYS A 62 18.07 -9.75 -16.17
N TYR A 63 17.84 -11.06 -16.29
CA TYR A 63 16.60 -11.60 -16.84
C TYR A 63 15.42 -11.46 -15.90
N ILE A 64 15.64 -11.65 -14.60
CA ILE A 64 14.65 -11.39 -13.55
C ILE A 64 14.16 -9.93 -13.62
N ASP A 65 15.08 -8.98 -13.74
CA ASP A 65 14.75 -7.56 -13.83
C ASP A 65 13.98 -7.22 -15.11
N ALA A 66 14.32 -7.85 -16.24
CA ALA A 66 13.59 -7.66 -17.49
C ALA A 66 12.15 -8.21 -17.41
N VAL A 67 11.98 -9.45 -16.93
CA VAL A 67 10.65 -10.07 -16.73
C VAL A 67 9.82 -9.26 -15.72
N GLN A 68 10.43 -8.83 -14.62
CA GLN A 68 9.75 -8.02 -13.62
C GLN A 68 9.32 -6.65 -14.18
N SER A 69 10.20 -5.98 -14.93
CA SER A 69 9.90 -4.68 -15.54
C SER A 69 8.78 -4.79 -16.57
N ALA A 70 8.78 -5.86 -17.37
CA ALA A 70 7.71 -6.17 -18.31
C ALA A 70 6.36 -6.37 -17.57
N TYR A 71 6.36 -7.18 -16.52
CA TYR A 71 5.17 -7.42 -15.68
C TYR A 71 4.68 -6.15 -14.99
N ASP A 72 5.58 -5.32 -14.45
CA ASP A 72 5.19 -4.08 -13.77
C ASP A 72 4.43 -3.09 -14.71
N VAL A 73 4.61 -3.25 -16.03
CA VAL A 73 3.93 -2.46 -17.06
C VAL A 73 2.66 -3.14 -17.57
N THR A 74 2.70 -4.46 -17.85
CA THR A 74 1.55 -5.18 -18.45
C THR A 74 0.58 -5.70 -17.40
N ASN A 75 1.04 -6.00 -16.20
CA ASN A 75 0.31 -6.72 -15.14
C ASN A 75 -0.23 -8.10 -15.57
N ASP A 76 0.35 -8.67 -16.63
CA ASP A 76 -0.06 -9.96 -17.19
C ASP A 76 1.16 -10.86 -17.45
N PHE A 77 1.37 -11.86 -16.58
CA PHE A 77 2.43 -12.84 -16.74
C PHE A 77 2.22 -13.73 -17.97
N GLY A 78 1.00 -13.92 -18.45
CA GLY A 78 0.72 -14.68 -19.67
C GLY A 78 1.24 -13.95 -20.91
N GLU A 79 1.00 -12.63 -20.98
CA GLU A 79 1.56 -11.76 -22.01
C GLU A 79 3.09 -11.73 -21.95
N VAL A 80 3.65 -11.50 -20.75
CA VAL A 80 5.11 -11.50 -20.54
C VAL A 80 5.76 -12.81 -20.95
N ALA A 81 5.18 -13.96 -20.58
CA ALA A 81 5.67 -15.27 -20.98
C ALA A 81 5.61 -15.49 -22.51
N SER A 82 4.52 -15.02 -23.13
CA SER A 82 4.36 -15.10 -24.60
C SER A 82 5.41 -14.28 -25.34
N ILE A 83 5.70 -13.07 -24.86
CA ILE A 83 6.73 -12.19 -25.42
C ILE A 83 8.12 -12.77 -25.16
N ALA A 84 8.41 -13.25 -23.95
CA ALA A 84 9.68 -13.90 -23.60
C ALA A 84 9.97 -15.08 -24.54
N ARG A 85 8.95 -15.93 -24.79
CA ARG A 85 9.06 -17.07 -25.71
C ARG A 85 9.27 -16.66 -27.16
N ALA A 86 8.56 -15.63 -27.65
CA ALA A 86 8.54 -15.26 -29.06
C ALA A 86 9.71 -14.35 -29.46
N LYS A 87 10.12 -13.43 -28.57
CA LYS A 87 11.08 -12.35 -28.86
C LYS A 87 12.23 -12.25 -27.88
N GLY A 88 12.31 -13.14 -26.89
CA GLY A 88 13.38 -13.16 -25.90
C GLY A 88 13.49 -11.86 -25.08
N LEU A 89 14.71 -11.55 -24.66
CA LEU A 89 15.04 -10.38 -23.84
C LEU A 89 14.72 -9.06 -24.55
N ASP A 90 14.95 -8.98 -25.86
CA ASP A 90 14.69 -7.76 -26.64
C ASP A 90 13.22 -7.41 -26.65
N GLY A 91 12.33 -8.41 -26.84
CA GLY A 91 10.89 -8.22 -26.76
C GLY A 91 10.41 -7.74 -25.40
N LEU A 92 10.98 -8.26 -24.30
CA LEU A 92 10.68 -7.80 -22.95
C LEU A 92 11.11 -6.34 -22.75
N ASN A 93 12.27 -5.96 -23.27
CA ASN A 93 12.79 -4.59 -23.18
C ASN A 93 12.06 -3.59 -24.08
N GLU A 94 11.29 -4.04 -25.08
CA GLU A 94 10.46 -3.21 -25.95
C GLU A 94 9.11 -2.85 -25.34
N ILE A 95 8.67 -3.54 -24.29
CA ILE A 95 7.39 -3.27 -23.65
C ILE A 95 7.35 -1.84 -23.10
N ARG A 96 6.31 -1.12 -23.44
CA ARG A 96 6.09 0.28 -23.05
C ARG A 96 4.74 0.44 -22.37
N ILE A 97 4.64 1.49 -21.59
CA ILE A 97 3.38 1.91 -20.98
C ILE A 97 2.37 2.24 -22.07
N GLU A 98 1.19 1.65 -21.95
CA GLU A 98 0.07 1.89 -22.84
C GLU A 98 -1.10 2.59 -22.14
N VAL A 99 -1.64 3.64 -22.78
CA VAL A 99 -2.78 4.37 -22.21
C VAL A 99 -4.03 3.50 -22.29
N GLY A 100 -4.67 3.28 -21.16
CA GLY A 100 -5.84 2.39 -21.03
C GLY A 100 -5.49 1.05 -20.33
N MET A 101 -4.20 0.70 -20.24
CA MET A 101 -3.74 -0.47 -19.47
C MET A 101 -3.29 -0.04 -18.08
N PRO A 102 -3.78 -0.70 -17.00
CA PRO A 102 -3.39 -0.33 -15.65
C PRO A 102 -1.90 -0.61 -15.38
N ILE A 103 -1.26 0.26 -14.59
CA ILE A 103 0.18 0.20 -14.30
C ILE A 103 0.36 0.11 -12.79
N ASN A 104 1.27 -0.75 -12.34
CA ASN A 104 1.64 -0.80 -10.93
C ASN A 104 2.25 0.53 -10.48
N PRO A 105 1.72 1.17 -9.43
CA PRO A 105 2.22 2.48 -9.00
C PRO A 105 3.57 2.37 -8.29
N MET A 106 4.43 3.37 -8.48
CA MET A 106 5.66 3.53 -7.71
C MET A 106 5.36 3.65 -6.21
N LEU A 107 6.16 2.98 -5.39
CA LEU A 107 6.01 2.94 -3.94
C LEU A 107 7.12 3.72 -3.23
N ALA A 108 6.84 4.14 -1.99
CA ALA A 108 7.79 4.87 -1.14
C ALA A 108 8.09 4.11 0.15
N ILE A 109 9.35 4.13 0.59
CA ILE A 109 9.78 3.64 1.92
C ILE A 109 9.38 4.67 2.98
N ARG A 110 9.11 4.21 4.20
CA ARG A 110 8.95 5.08 5.35
C ARG A 110 10.32 5.42 5.92
N VAL A 111 10.50 6.68 6.26
CA VAL A 111 11.63 7.19 7.03
C VAL A 111 11.10 7.86 8.30
N GLU A 112 11.97 7.96 9.30
CA GLU A 112 11.58 8.46 10.62
C GLU A 112 12.01 9.93 10.84
N SER A 113 12.93 10.45 10.00
CA SER A 113 13.39 11.83 10.08
C SER A 113 13.70 12.45 8.71
N VAL A 114 13.88 13.77 8.69
CA VAL A 114 14.30 14.52 7.50
C VAL A 114 15.74 14.15 7.12
N GLU A 115 16.62 13.94 8.11
CA GLU A 115 18.01 13.56 7.90
C GLU A 115 18.10 12.21 7.20
N GLU A 116 17.35 11.21 7.67
CA GLU A 116 17.26 9.89 7.04
C GLU A 116 16.76 10.00 5.58
N ALA A 117 15.78 10.87 5.33
CA ALA A 117 15.28 11.11 3.98
C ALA A 117 16.36 11.70 3.06
N LEU A 118 17.13 12.68 3.55
CA LEU A 118 18.20 13.34 2.81
C LEU A 118 19.39 12.40 2.59
N GLU A 119 19.70 11.54 3.56
CA GLU A 119 20.74 10.52 3.42
C GLU A 119 20.36 9.47 2.36
N ALA A 120 19.11 9.01 2.37
CA ALA A 120 18.62 8.01 1.43
C ALA A 120 18.53 8.51 -0.02
N LEU A 121 18.21 9.80 -0.23
CA LEU A 121 17.86 10.34 -1.55
C LEU A 121 18.89 11.29 -2.13
N GLY A 122 19.86 11.77 -1.34
CA GLY A 122 20.76 12.85 -1.71
C GLY A 122 20.09 14.24 -1.64
N LYS A 123 20.83 15.26 -2.01
CA LYS A 123 20.40 16.67 -1.99
C LYS A 123 20.64 17.30 -3.37
N PRO A 124 19.78 18.21 -3.86
CA PRO A 124 18.50 18.64 -3.29
C PRO A 124 17.38 17.60 -3.50
N VAL A 125 16.28 17.72 -2.71
CA VAL A 125 15.08 16.88 -2.81
C VAL A 125 13.85 17.72 -3.13
N LEU A 126 12.85 17.09 -3.75
CA LEU A 126 11.50 17.62 -3.90
C LEU A 126 10.63 17.03 -2.78
N CYS A 127 9.97 17.89 -2.01
CA CYS A 127 9.04 17.50 -0.97
C CYS A 127 7.62 17.90 -1.38
N ASP A 128 6.72 16.91 -1.50
CA ASP A 128 5.28 17.12 -1.74
C ASP A 128 4.50 16.92 -0.44
N LEU A 129 3.37 17.61 -0.28
CA LEU A 129 2.41 17.30 0.79
C LEU A 129 1.87 15.88 0.62
N LYS A 130 1.86 15.11 1.71
CA LYS A 130 1.23 13.80 1.73
C LYS A 130 -0.21 13.92 2.17
N LEU A 131 -1.11 13.88 1.19
CA LEU A 131 -2.54 13.96 1.39
C LEU A 131 -3.11 12.61 1.87
N ASP A 132 -4.20 12.65 2.65
CA ASP A 132 -4.94 11.47 3.11
C ASP A 132 -6.16 11.23 2.19
N GLY A 133 -5.90 10.71 1.02
CA GLY A 133 -6.89 10.41 0.01
C GLY A 133 -6.78 8.99 -0.50
N PHE A 134 -7.19 8.77 -1.73
CA PHE A 134 -6.90 7.54 -2.45
C PHE A 134 -6.19 7.83 -3.76
N ARG A 135 -5.15 7.06 -4.02
CA ARG A 135 -4.35 7.17 -5.24
C ARG A 135 -5.15 6.73 -6.45
N LEU A 136 -5.15 7.55 -7.48
CA LEU A 136 -5.81 7.29 -8.73
C LEU A 136 -4.88 7.56 -9.90
N LEU A 137 -4.62 6.53 -10.70
CA LEU A 137 -4.01 6.67 -12.01
C LEU A 137 -5.10 7.03 -13.01
N ILE A 138 -4.94 8.18 -13.65
CA ILE A 138 -5.88 8.74 -14.61
C ILE A 138 -5.28 8.63 -16.00
N HIS A 139 -5.90 7.83 -16.85
CA HIS A 139 -5.54 7.64 -18.24
C HIS A 139 -6.55 8.38 -19.13
N LYS A 140 -6.04 9.08 -20.13
CA LYS A 140 -6.83 9.70 -21.19
C LYS A 140 -6.25 9.35 -22.55
N LYS A 141 -7.10 8.96 -23.48
CA LYS A 141 -6.78 8.84 -24.92
C LYS A 141 -7.95 9.41 -25.70
N GLU A 142 -7.74 10.55 -26.34
CA GLU A 142 -8.80 11.32 -27.02
C GLU A 142 -9.95 11.68 -26.06
N ASN A 143 -11.14 11.13 -26.28
CA ASN A 143 -12.33 11.34 -25.45
C ASN A 143 -12.55 10.22 -24.43
N LYS A 144 -11.72 9.18 -24.41
CA LYS A 144 -11.84 8.05 -23.50
C LYS A 144 -11.00 8.27 -22.25
N PHE A 145 -11.55 7.90 -21.09
CA PHE A 145 -10.89 7.96 -19.80
C PHE A 145 -10.96 6.62 -19.09
N TRP A 146 -9.92 6.30 -18.33
CA TRP A 146 -9.88 5.16 -17.44
C TRP A 146 -9.23 5.61 -16.11
N PHE A 147 -9.86 5.23 -15.02
CA PHE A 147 -9.38 5.56 -13.67
C PHE A 147 -9.08 4.27 -12.94
N TYR A 148 -7.83 4.10 -12.52
CA TYR A 148 -7.36 2.90 -11.84
C TYR A 148 -6.92 3.21 -10.42
N THR A 149 -7.44 2.43 -9.46
CA THR A 149 -6.99 2.49 -8.06
C THR A 149 -5.58 1.91 -7.92
N ARG A 150 -4.98 2.07 -6.73
CA ARG A 150 -3.69 1.43 -6.40
C ARG A 150 -3.71 -0.10 -6.58
N ARG A 151 -4.88 -0.74 -6.54
CA ARG A 151 -5.06 -2.18 -6.77
C ARG A 151 -5.42 -2.51 -8.21
N LEU A 152 -5.27 -1.55 -9.12
CA LEU A 152 -5.56 -1.67 -10.55
C LEU A 152 -7.04 -1.90 -10.87
N GLU A 153 -7.94 -1.67 -9.91
CA GLU A 153 -9.39 -1.75 -10.15
C GLU A 153 -9.84 -0.54 -10.96
N ASN A 154 -10.59 -0.78 -12.03
CA ASN A 154 -11.18 0.29 -12.83
C ASN A 154 -12.39 0.89 -12.09
N VAL A 155 -12.30 2.16 -11.74
CA VAL A 155 -13.32 2.92 -11.02
C VAL A 155 -13.81 4.14 -11.81
N THR A 156 -13.69 4.11 -13.13
CA THR A 156 -14.07 5.23 -14.00
C THR A 156 -15.52 5.66 -13.80
N ASN A 157 -16.43 4.70 -13.69
CA ASN A 157 -17.84 5.00 -13.47
C ASN A 157 -18.13 5.64 -12.12
N GLN A 158 -17.38 5.27 -11.07
CA GLN A 158 -17.53 5.81 -9.72
C GLN A 158 -17.10 7.29 -9.60
N PHE A 159 -16.31 7.76 -10.56
CA PHE A 159 -15.72 9.10 -10.59
C PHE A 159 -15.91 9.81 -11.93
N ALA A 160 -16.98 9.49 -12.67
CA ALA A 160 -17.27 10.06 -13.99
C ALA A 160 -17.34 11.59 -13.99
N GLU A 161 -17.71 12.21 -12.86
CA GLU A 161 -17.77 13.68 -12.71
C GLU A 161 -16.39 14.36 -12.77
N LEU A 162 -15.28 13.60 -12.66
CA LEU A 162 -13.93 14.14 -12.84
C LEU A 162 -13.59 14.37 -14.32
N ILE A 163 -14.27 13.68 -15.24
CA ILE A 163 -13.97 13.75 -16.68
C ILE A 163 -14.09 15.19 -17.23
N PRO A 164 -15.15 15.95 -16.97
CA PRO A 164 -15.23 17.34 -17.41
C PRO A 164 -14.10 18.21 -16.88
N ILE A 165 -13.74 18.04 -15.59
CA ILE A 165 -12.64 18.75 -14.94
C ILE A 165 -11.32 18.47 -15.66
N LEU A 166 -11.03 17.19 -15.92
CA LEU A 166 -9.79 16.77 -16.57
C LEU A 166 -9.69 17.26 -18.02
N LYS A 167 -10.81 17.28 -18.76
CA LYS A 167 -10.87 17.83 -20.12
C LYS A 167 -10.52 19.31 -20.17
N GLU A 168 -10.96 20.05 -19.18
CA GLU A 168 -10.77 21.49 -19.10
C GLU A 168 -9.41 21.89 -18.51
N GLN A 169 -8.93 21.14 -17.48
CA GLN A 169 -7.80 21.55 -16.69
C GLN A 169 -6.46 20.91 -17.10
N ILE A 170 -6.45 19.81 -17.85
CA ILE A 170 -5.21 19.16 -18.33
C ILE A 170 -5.15 19.23 -19.85
N ARG A 171 -4.12 19.91 -20.37
CA ARG A 171 -3.87 19.97 -21.81
C ARG A 171 -3.32 18.64 -22.30
N GLY A 172 -3.72 18.26 -23.52
CA GLY A 172 -3.23 17.06 -24.19
C GLY A 172 -4.36 16.09 -24.54
N ASN A 173 -4.14 15.35 -25.64
CA ASN A 173 -5.09 14.36 -26.15
C ASN A 173 -4.86 12.98 -25.55
N SER A 174 -3.63 12.71 -25.09
CA SER A 174 -3.26 11.42 -24.52
C SER A 174 -2.30 11.61 -23.36
N TYR A 175 -2.67 11.06 -22.17
CA TYR A 175 -1.80 11.11 -21.00
C TYR A 175 -2.12 10.02 -19.96
N ILE A 176 -1.14 9.76 -19.10
CA ILE A 176 -1.30 9.02 -17.84
C ILE A 176 -0.72 9.91 -16.73
N ILE A 177 -1.57 10.32 -15.82
CA ILE A 177 -1.17 11.10 -14.63
C ILE A 177 -1.45 10.33 -13.35
N ASP A 178 -0.61 10.56 -12.36
CA ASP A 178 -0.71 9.96 -11.03
C ASP A 178 -1.20 11.02 -10.04
N SER A 179 -2.24 10.72 -9.32
CA SER A 179 -2.93 11.70 -8.47
C SER A 179 -3.41 11.09 -7.16
N GLU A 180 -3.64 11.95 -6.18
CA GLU A 180 -4.37 11.64 -4.96
C GLU A 180 -5.72 12.36 -5.01
N ILE A 181 -6.80 11.61 -4.85
CA ILE A 181 -8.16 12.14 -4.80
C ILE A 181 -8.55 12.32 -3.34
N VAL A 182 -8.89 13.54 -2.99
CA VAL A 182 -9.20 13.90 -1.61
C VAL A 182 -10.63 14.44 -1.53
N GLY A 183 -11.43 13.89 -0.61
CA GLY A 183 -12.74 14.42 -0.30
C GLY A 183 -12.63 15.74 0.49
N TYR A 184 -13.59 16.62 0.33
CA TYR A 184 -13.67 17.82 1.13
C TYR A 184 -15.11 18.12 1.59
N ASP A 185 -15.20 18.74 2.74
CA ASP A 185 -16.45 19.25 3.27
C ASP A 185 -16.85 20.54 2.54
N LYS A 186 -18.09 20.63 2.08
CA LYS A 186 -18.56 21.78 1.27
C LYS A 186 -18.71 23.07 2.07
N GLU A 187 -19.02 22.96 3.34
CA GLU A 187 -19.31 24.12 4.19
C GLU A 187 -18.01 24.73 4.70
N THR A 188 -17.13 23.88 5.21
CA THR A 188 -15.85 24.32 5.80
C THR A 188 -14.72 24.40 4.80
N GLY A 189 -14.81 23.67 3.68
CA GLY A 189 -13.75 23.52 2.71
C GLY A 189 -12.59 22.63 3.20
N ASN A 190 -12.65 22.01 4.37
CA ASN A 190 -11.60 21.16 4.91
C ASN A 190 -11.57 19.80 4.21
N TYR A 191 -10.36 19.23 4.06
CA TYR A 191 -10.23 17.87 3.56
C TYR A 191 -10.79 16.85 4.54
N LEU A 192 -11.52 15.88 4.00
CA LEU A 192 -12.08 14.76 4.76
C LEU A 192 -11.05 13.64 4.90
N PRO A 193 -11.08 12.87 6.01
CA PRO A 193 -10.22 11.71 6.16
C PRO A 193 -10.57 10.61 5.15
N PHE A 194 -9.61 9.75 4.79
CA PHE A 194 -9.80 8.64 3.84
C PHE A 194 -11.01 7.75 4.16
N GLN A 195 -11.33 7.56 5.44
CA GLN A 195 -12.46 6.72 5.86
C GLN A 195 -13.79 7.21 5.25
N ALA A 196 -14.02 8.52 5.17
CA ALA A 196 -15.19 9.08 4.51
C ALA A 196 -15.23 8.75 3.00
N MET A 197 -14.03 8.71 2.36
CA MET A 197 -13.87 8.39 0.94
C MET A 197 -14.02 6.91 0.63
N SER A 198 -13.68 6.02 1.56
CA SER A 198 -13.67 4.57 1.34
C SER A 198 -15.04 4.01 0.93
N GLN A 199 -16.11 4.62 1.42
CA GLN A 199 -17.48 4.26 1.04
C GLN A 199 -17.77 4.61 -0.42
N ARG A 200 -17.24 5.73 -0.94
CA ARG A 200 -17.44 6.18 -2.31
C ARG A 200 -16.77 5.25 -3.32
N ILE A 201 -15.56 4.79 -3.04
CA ILE A 201 -14.81 3.86 -3.91
C ILE A 201 -15.55 2.53 -4.08
N LYS A 202 -16.13 2.01 -2.99
CA LYS A 202 -16.82 0.71 -2.97
C LYS A 202 -18.23 0.73 -3.57
N ARG A 203 -18.86 1.90 -3.70
CA ARG A 203 -20.25 1.99 -4.17
C ARG A 203 -20.37 1.74 -5.65
N LYS A 204 -21.27 0.82 -6.01
CA LYS A 204 -21.66 0.51 -7.39
C LYS A 204 -23.01 1.14 -7.82
N TYR A 205 -23.76 1.69 -6.85
CA TYR A 205 -25.11 2.25 -7.05
C TYR A 205 -25.19 3.65 -6.43
N ASN A 206 -26.11 4.50 -6.93
CA ASN A 206 -26.33 5.88 -6.47
C ASN A 206 -25.06 6.76 -6.51
N ILE A 207 -24.26 6.60 -7.58
CA ILE A 207 -22.95 7.25 -7.75
C ILE A 207 -23.12 8.78 -7.74
N GLU A 208 -24.07 9.32 -8.48
CA GLU A 208 -24.32 10.78 -8.58
C GLU A 208 -24.70 11.40 -7.22
N LYS A 209 -25.53 10.71 -6.44
CA LYS A 209 -25.91 11.18 -5.10
C LYS A 209 -24.68 11.25 -4.21
N THR A 210 -23.88 10.20 -4.21
CA THR A 210 -22.65 10.13 -3.38
C THR A 210 -21.62 11.17 -3.84
N ALA A 211 -21.49 11.42 -5.15
CA ALA A 211 -20.63 12.47 -5.67
C ALA A 211 -21.02 13.88 -5.18
N LYS A 212 -22.34 14.12 -5.02
CA LYS A 212 -22.85 15.38 -4.45
C LYS A 212 -22.64 15.48 -2.95
N GLU A 213 -22.74 14.37 -2.21
CA GLU A 213 -22.57 14.32 -0.76
C GLU A 213 -21.09 14.47 -0.34
N ILE A 214 -20.19 13.82 -1.07
CA ILE A 214 -18.75 13.82 -0.80
C ILE A 214 -18.02 14.29 -2.06
N PRO A 215 -17.94 15.61 -2.31
CA PRO A 215 -17.18 16.14 -3.44
C PRO A 215 -15.68 15.89 -3.24
N VAL A 216 -14.95 15.84 -4.37
CA VAL A 216 -13.53 15.53 -4.37
C VAL A 216 -12.71 16.51 -5.18
N GLU A 217 -11.45 16.65 -4.79
CA GLU A 217 -10.41 17.40 -5.50
C GLU A 217 -9.35 16.43 -6.03
N ILE A 218 -8.91 16.65 -7.25
CA ILE A 218 -7.83 15.91 -7.88
C ILE A 218 -6.52 16.60 -7.54
N ASN A 219 -5.62 15.92 -6.86
CA ASN A 219 -4.28 16.43 -6.54
C ASN A 219 -3.24 15.66 -7.34
N VAL A 220 -2.75 16.23 -8.44
CA VAL A 220 -1.81 15.59 -9.36
C VAL A 220 -0.38 15.78 -8.87
N PHE A 221 0.41 14.70 -8.84
CA PHE A 221 1.79 14.74 -8.36
C PHE A 221 2.83 14.12 -9.30
N ASP A 222 2.41 13.36 -10.33
CA ASP A 222 3.33 12.80 -11.32
C ASP A 222 2.65 12.58 -12.68
N ILE A 223 3.47 12.38 -13.74
CA ILE A 223 3.03 12.05 -15.09
C ILE A 223 3.89 10.93 -15.68
N LEU A 224 3.23 9.89 -16.22
CA LEU A 224 3.88 8.69 -16.72
C LEU A 224 3.90 8.59 -18.24
N CYS A 225 2.91 9.21 -18.89
CA CYS A 225 2.81 9.26 -20.34
C CYS A 225 2.22 10.61 -20.76
N TYR A 226 2.70 11.17 -21.86
CA TYR A 226 2.15 12.38 -22.47
C TYR A 226 2.28 12.34 -23.98
N GLU A 227 1.15 12.57 -24.70
CA GLU A 227 1.06 12.53 -26.18
C GLU A 227 1.71 11.28 -26.77
N GLY A 228 1.38 10.10 -26.18
CA GLY A 228 1.89 8.79 -26.61
C GLY A 228 3.35 8.51 -26.25
N LYS A 229 4.05 9.44 -25.58
CA LYS A 229 5.45 9.26 -25.18
C LYS A 229 5.54 8.93 -23.70
N SER A 230 6.21 7.82 -23.35
CA SER A 230 6.54 7.50 -21.97
C SER A 230 7.39 8.60 -21.33
N GLN A 231 7.04 8.94 -20.08
CA GLN A 231 7.79 9.87 -19.25
C GLN A 231 8.54 9.16 -18.11
N THR A 232 8.41 7.83 -18.01
CA THR A 232 9.01 7.07 -16.89
C THR A 232 10.52 7.12 -16.86
N ASP A 233 11.17 7.25 -18.03
CA ASP A 233 12.62 7.41 -18.14
C ASP A 233 13.11 8.83 -17.84
N LYS A 234 12.21 9.79 -17.73
CA LYS A 234 12.52 11.16 -17.35
C LYS A 234 12.74 11.27 -15.85
N THR A 235 13.54 12.25 -15.44
CA THR A 235 13.75 12.56 -14.02
C THR A 235 12.46 13.08 -13.36
N GLN A 236 12.37 12.98 -12.03
CA GLN A 236 11.26 13.53 -11.26
C GLN A 236 11.05 15.02 -11.53
N LYS A 237 12.17 15.76 -11.69
CA LYS A 237 12.12 17.20 -12.02
C LYS A 237 11.47 17.44 -13.37
N GLU A 238 11.92 16.75 -14.44
CA GLU A 238 11.37 16.91 -15.78
C GLU A 238 9.88 16.56 -15.84
N ARG A 239 9.47 15.50 -15.15
CA ARG A 239 8.04 15.09 -15.08
C ARG A 239 7.20 16.14 -14.35
N ARG A 240 7.72 16.71 -13.26
CA ARG A 240 7.03 17.77 -12.53
C ARG A 240 6.94 19.07 -13.35
N ASP A 241 8.01 19.45 -14.02
CA ASP A 241 8.05 20.64 -14.90
C ASP A 241 7.04 20.50 -16.06
N LEU A 242 6.87 19.28 -16.59
CA LEU A 242 5.85 19.01 -17.60
C LEU A 242 4.44 19.18 -17.05
N LEU A 243 4.15 18.63 -15.86
CA LEU A 243 2.84 18.81 -15.21
C LEU A 243 2.48 20.27 -15.02
N GLU A 244 3.42 21.10 -14.57
CA GLU A 244 3.23 22.54 -14.34
C GLU A 244 2.94 23.31 -15.64
N LYS A 245 3.39 22.80 -16.78
CA LYS A 245 3.10 23.37 -18.10
C LYS A 245 1.72 22.99 -18.62
N ILE A 246 1.24 21.78 -18.33
CA ILE A 246 0.01 21.25 -18.93
C ILE A 246 -1.22 21.36 -18.04
N ALA A 247 -1.05 21.48 -16.72
CA ALA A 247 -2.13 21.58 -15.76
C ALA A 247 -2.51 23.03 -15.47
N LYS A 248 -3.82 23.29 -15.45
CA LYS A 248 -4.39 24.56 -14.98
C LYS A 248 -5.06 24.31 -13.63
N GLU A 249 -4.50 24.89 -12.56
CA GLU A 249 -5.00 24.67 -11.21
C GLU A 249 -6.29 25.47 -10.95
N ILE A 250 -7.26 24.80 -10.37
CA ILE A 250 -8.50 25.40 -9.85
C ILE A 250 -8.80 24.72 -8.48
N PRO A 251 -8.79 25.49 -7.39
CA PRO A 251 -9.12 24.97 -6.07
C PRO A 251 -10.47 24.21 -6.06
N ARG A 252 -10.53 23.12 -5.33
CA ARG A 252 -11.68 22.20 -5.23
C ARG A 252 -12.08 21.50 -6.52
N LYS A 253 -11.25 21.58 -7.55
CA LYS A 253 -11.39 20.79 -8.78
C LYS A 253 -10.11 20.00 -9.06
N LEU A 254 -9.02 20.69 -9.44
CA LEU A 254 -7.74 20.10 -9.76
C LEU A 254 -6.62 21.01 -9.28
N MET A 255 -5.71 20.44 -8.48
CA MET A 255 -4.50 21.09 -8.01
C MET A 255 -3.28 20.23 -8.33
N LEU A 256 -2.13 20.85 -8.45
CA LEU A 256 -0.86 20.16 -8.30
C LEU A 256 -0.51 20.07 -6.82
N THR A 257 -0.05 18.92 -6.37
CA THR A 257 0.36 18.77 -4.96
C THR A 257 1.40 19.85 -4.61
N LYS A 258 1.14 20.62 -3.54
CA LYS A 258 2.03 21.69 -3.08
C LYS A 258 3.41 21.10 -2.76
N LYS A 259 4.45 21.76 -3.25
CA LYS A 259 5.83 21.29 -3.12
C LYS A 259 6.78 22.38 -2.61
N ILE A 260 7.93 21.92 -2.12
CA ILE A 260 9.18 22.70 -2.02
C ILE A 260 10.31 21.90 -2.66
N ILE A 261 11.38 22.57 -3.08
CA ILE A 261 12.64 21.94 -3.46
C ILE A 261 13.72 22.54 -2.56
N SER A 262 14.38 21.69 -1.77
CA SER A 262 15.37 22.16 -0.80
C SER A 262 16.51 21.17 -0.58
N SER A 263 17.66 21.71 -0.13
CA SER A 263 18.78 20.96 0.44
C SER A 263 18.89 21.16 1.96
N ASN A 264 18.08 22.07 2.52
CA ASN A 264 18.15 22.47 3.92
C ASN A 264 17.17 21.65 4.77
N SER A 265 17.68 20.95 5.78
CA SER A 265 16.88 20.11 6.67
C SER A 265 15.85 20.93 7.46
N ASP A 266 16.17 22.13 7.92
CA ASP A 266 15.26 22.95 8.72
C ASP A 266 14.07 23.44 7.89
N GLU A 267 14.30 23.79 6.61
CA GLU A 267 13.24 24.18 5.68
C GLU A 267 12.29 23.01 5.40
N ILE A 268 12.84 21.81 5.21
CA ILE A 268 12.07 20.59 5.00
C ILE A 268 11.30 20.22 6.28
N GLN A 269 11.94 20.33 7.45
CA GLN A 269 11.29 20.08 8.73
C GLN A 269 10.12 21.06 8.95
N LYS A 270 10.32 22.33 8.69
CA LYS A 270 9.24 23.35 8.75
C LYS A 270 8.09 22.99 7.81
N PHE A 271 8.38 22.58 6.58
CA PHE A 271 7.34 22.16 5.62
C PHE A 271 6.56 20.93 6.11
N PHE A 272 7.26 19.98 6.74
CA PHE A 272 6.64 18.82 7.39
C PHE A 272 5.76 19.24 8.57
N ASP A 273 6.25 20.08 9.48
CA ASP A 273 5.52 20.54 10.65
C ASP A 273 4.27 21.33 10.24
N ASP A 274 4.37 22.18 9.22
CA ASP A 274 3.23 22.90 8.63
C ASP A 274 2.21 21.93 8.03
N ALA A 275 2.66 20.85 7.35
CA ALA A 275 1.76 19.82 6.85
C ALA A 275 0.98 19.14 7.99
N ILE A 276 1.66 18.76 9.07
CA ILE A 276 1.04 18.16 10.26
C ILE A 276 0.06 19.11 10.92
N LYS A 277 0.44 20.38 11.11
CA LYS A 277 -0.43 21.42 11.71
C LYS A 277 -1.70 21.63 10.90
N ASN A 278 -1.62 21.51 9.58
CA ASN A 278 -2.78 21.59 8.68
C ASN A 278 -3.54 20.26 8.54
N GLY A 279 -3.27 19.28 9.40
CA GLY A 279 -3.99 18.02 9.42
C GLY A 279 -3.64 17.06 8.29
N LEU A 280 -2.49 17.15 7.62
CA LEU A 280 -2.07 16.23 6.59
C LEU A 280 -1.27 15.04 7.17
N GLU A 281 -1.11 13.94 6.44
CA GLU A 281 -0.37 12.76 6.93
C GLU A 281 1.13 13.03 7.14
N GLY A 282 1.70 14.01 6.46
CA GLY A 282 3.11 14.34 6.43
C GLY A 282 3.56 14.82 5.05
N ILE A 283 4.73 14.39 4.62
CA ILE A 283 5.30 14.73 3.31
C ILE A 283 5.82 13.49 2.58
N MET A 284 5.86 13.60 1.25
CA MET A 284 6.60 12.71 0.37
C MET A 284 7.89 13.41 0.00
N VAL A 285 9.04 12.77 0.18
CA VAL A 285 10.35 13.29 -0.22
C VAL A 285 10.84 12.48 -1.41
N LYS A 286 11.24 13.17 -2.48
CA LYS A 286 11.57 12.59 -3.78
C LYS A 286 12.93 13.08 -4.26
N SER A 287 13.77 12.17 -4.73
CA SER A 287 15.00 12.56 -5.43
C SER A 287 14.66 13.20 -6.77
N LEU A 288 15.23 14.37 -7.07
CA LEU A 288 14.98 15.11 -8.31
C LEU A 288 15.40 14.34 -9.57
N SER A 289 16.43 13.51 -9.46
CA SER A 289 17.01 12.75 -10.58
C SER A 289 16.32 11.39 -10.80
N THR A 290 15.41 10.99 -9.92
CA THR A 290 14.83 9.65 -9.98
C THR A 290 13.89 9.49 -11.17
N LYS A 291 13.99 8.32 -11.82
CA LYS A 291 13.03 7.85 -12.82
C LYS A 291 11.81 7.27 -12.12
N TYR A 292 10.70 7.10 -12.85
CA TYR A 292 9.54 6.40 -12.31
C TYR A 292 9.75 4.89 -12.38
N VAL A 293 9.72 4.22 -11.23
CA VAL A 293 9.88 2.77 -11.13
C VAL A 293 8.55 2.17 -10.72
N SER A 294 7.89 1.47 -11.63
CA SER A 294 6.62 0.78 -11.37
C SER A 294 6.78 -0.39 -10.40
N GLY A 295 5.68 -0.81 -9.77
CA GLY A 295 5.61 -2.03 -8.98
C GLY A 295 6.21 -1.92 -7.58
N ARG A 296 6.79 -3.03 -7.10
CA ARG A 296 7.32 -3.16 -5.73
C ARG A 296 8.72 -2.59 -5.54
N LYS A 297 9.40 -2.25 -6.62
CA LYS A 297 10.73 -1.64 -6.56
C LYS A 297 10.61 -0.27 -5.91
N VAL A 298 11.35 -0.08 -4.83
CA VAL A 298 11.40 1.20 -4.12
C VAL A 298 12.59 1.97 -4.67
N GLY A 299 12.30 3.06 -5.35
CA GLY A 299 13.34 3.87 -5.96
C GLY A 299 13.06 5.36 -5.87
N GLY A 300 13.90 6.11 -5.14
CA GLY A 300 13.94 7.56 -5.16
C GLY A 300 12.77 8.31 -4.48
N TRP A 301 11.82 7.59 -3.84
CA TRP A 301 10.75 8.19 -3.04
C TRP A 301 10.73 7.64 -1.63
N VAL A 302 10.65 8.52 -0.64
CA VAL A 302 10.40 8.16 0.76
C VAL A 302 9.23 8.97 1.31
N LYS A 303 8.63 8.49 2.37
CA LYS A 303 7.52 9.17 3.06
C LYS A 303 7.88 9.41 4.52
N LEU A 304 7.79 10.67 4.94
CA LEU A 304 7.93 11.10 6.32
C LEU A 304 6.52 11.36 6.88
N LYS A 305 6.18 10.64 7.93
CA LYS A 305 4.90 10.75 8.63
C LYS A 305 5.14 10.98 10.11
N THR A 306 4.17 11.56 10.80
CA THR A 306 4.22 11.62 12.27
C THR A 306 4.44 10.25 12.87
N VAL A 307 5.28 10.20 13.90
CA VAL A 307 5.39 9.02 14.76
C VAL A 307 4.05 8.85 15.45
N LEU A 308 3.47 7.66 15.30
CA LEU A 308 2.18 7.35 15.87
C LEU A 308 2.34 7.01 17.35
N GLU A 309 1.35 7.37 18.15
CA GLU A 309 1.28 6.91 19.52
C GLU A 309 1.13 5.39 19.57
N THR A 310 1.74 4.77 20.57
CA THR A 310 1.58 3.34 20.83
C THR A 310 0.54 3.13 21.92
N LEU A 311 -0.08 1.95 21.92
CA LEU A 311 -0.93 1.48 23.01
C LEU A 311 -0.33 0.20 23.57
N ASP A 312 -0.31 0.09 24.90
CA ASP A 312 -0.01 -1.16 25.59
C ASP A 312 -1.31 -1.94 25.74
N LEU A 313 -1.43 -3.04 24.97
CA LEU A 313 -2.66 -3.80 24.86
C LEU A 313 -2.45 -5.25 25.32
N VAL A 314 -3.51 -5.85 25.82
CA VAL A 314 -3.50 -7.25 26.29
C VAL A 314 -3.88 -8.18 25.16
N ILE A 315 -3.12 -9.25 24.95
CA ILE A 315 -3.50 -10.33 24.02
C ILE A 315 -4.58 -11.18 24.70
N VAL A 316 -5.76 -11.28 24.08
CA VAL A 316 -6.91 -12.03 24.61
C VAL A 316 -7.26 -13.27 23.78
N GLU A 317 -6.93 -13.27 22.50
CA GLU A 317 -7.17 -14.36 21.56
C GLU A 317 -6.07 -14.41 20.52
N ALA A 318 -5.91 -15.55 19.84
CA ALA A 318 -4.99 -15.66 18.71
C ALA A 318 -5.49 -16.69 17.67
N ASP A 319 -4.94 -16.61 16.44
CA ASP A 319 -5.19 -17.62 15.42
C ASP A 319 -3.89 -18.25 14.94
N TYR A 320 -3.96 -19.56 14.72
CA TYR A 320 -2.93 -20.28 14.00
C TYR A 320 -2.86 -19.83 12.53
N GLY A 321 -1.65 -19.69 12.02
CA GLY A 321 -1.42 -19.31 10.64
C GLY A 321 -1.76 -20.39 9.63
N GLU A 322 -1.45 -20.13 8.36
CA GLU A 322 -1.61 -21.07 7.24
C GLU A 322 -0.25 -21.37 6.59
N GLY A 323 -0.18 -22.48 5.84
CA GLY A 323 1.03 -22.89 5.15
C GLY A 323 2.21 -23.05 6.10
N LYS A 324 3.29 -22.34 5.88
CA LYS A 324 4.52 -22.40 6.70
C LYS A 324 4.29 -22.02 8.18
N ARG A 325 3.23 -21.26 8.47
CA ARG A 325 2.86 -20.82 9.82
C ARG A 325 1.76 -21.64 10.48
N ALA A 326 1.31 -22.75 9.88
CA ALA A 326 0.21 -23.56 10.40
C ALA A 326 0.40 -24.07 11.85
N LYS A 327 1.67 -24.17 12.30
CA LYS A 327 2.03 -24.62 13.66
C LYS A 327 2.31 -23.46 14.63
N THR A 328 2.15 -22.20 14.20
CA THR A 328 2.42 -21.01 15.00
C THR A 328 1.23 -20.08 15.05
N LEU A 329 1.02 -19.45 16.20
CA LEU A 329 0.06 -18.34 16.32
C LEU A 329 0.62 -17.15 15.56
N SER A 330 -0.18 -16.58 14.64
CA SER A 330 0.29 -15.56 13.69
C SER A 330 -0.60 -14.33 13.60
N SER A 331 -1.75 -14.35 14.29
CA SER A 331 -2.64 -13.20 14.41
C SER A 331 -3.15 -13.13 15.84
N TYR A 332 -3.19 -11.96 16.43
CA TYR A 332 -3.46 -11.74 17.86
C TYR A 332 -4.57 -10.73 18.02
N THR A 333 -5.65 -11.08 18.71
CA THR A 333 -6.70 -10.14 19.12
C THR A 333 -6.23 -9.42 20.37
N VAL A 334 -6.25 -8.09 20.31
CA VAL A 334 -5.74 -7.22 21.37
C VAL A 334 -6.84 -6.35 21.97
N ALA A 335 -6.79 -6.16 23.28
CA ALA A 335 -7.80 -5.47 24.05
C ALA A 335 -7.19 -4.38 24.94
N CYS A 336 -7.93 -3.30 25.14
CA CYS A 336 -7.65 -2.29 26.16
C CYS A 336 -8.53 -2.52 27.40
N ARG A 337 -8.23 -1.82 28.50
CA ARG A 337 -9.04 -1.89 29.71
C ARG A 337 -10.22 -0.94 29.68
N ASP A 338 -11.37 -1.42 30.14
CA ASP A 338 -12.51 -0.58 30.52
C ASP A 338 -12.95 -1.00 31.94
N LYS A 339 -12.58 -0.18 32.94
CA LYS A 339 -12.76 -0.51 34.36
C LYS A 339 -12.11 -1.89 34.67
N ASN A 340 -12.94 -2.88 34.98
CA ASN A 340 -12.53 -4.25 35.32
C ASN A 340 -12.65 -5.23 34.15
N LYS A 341 -12.91 -4.76 32.93
CA LYS A 341 -13.07 -5.59 31.74
C LYS A 341 -12.00 -5.28 30.69
N LEU A 342 -11.70 -6.25 29.88
CA LEU A 342 -10.92 -6.10 28.65
C LEU A 342 -11.88 -6.03 27.47
N ILE A 343 -11.74 -4.98 26.65
CA ILE A 343 -12.56 -4.77 25.46
C ILE A 343 -11.66 -4.72 24.22
N VAL A 344 -12.05 -5.44 23.18
CA VAL A 344 -11.25 -5.63 21.96
C VAL A 344 -11.18 -4.32 21.17
N VAL A 345 -9.97 -3.95 20.75
CA VAL A 345 -9.70 -2.76 19.91
C VAL A 345 -9.10 -3.11 18.56
N GLY A 346 -8.79 -4.38 18.32
CA GLY A 346 -8.25 -4.78 17.02
C GLY A 346 -7.62 -6.16 16.98
N LYS A 347 -7.15 -6.52 15.77
CA LYS A 347 -6.44 -7.76 15.51
C LYS A 347 -5.11 -7.43 14.82
N VAL A 348 -4.01 -7.96 15.33
CA VAL A 348 -2.65 -7.64 14.89
C VAL A 348 -1.98 -8.90 14.34
N SER A 349 -1.44 -8.82 13.11
CA SER A 349 -0.72 -9.93 12.47
C SER A 349 0.67 -9.54 11.96
N THR A 350 1.14 -8.33 12.26
CA THR A 350 2.41 -7.76 11.80
C THR A 350 3.31 -7.36 12.98
N GLY A 351 4.61 -7.22 12.72
CA GLY A 351 5.61 -6.86 13.74
C GLY A 351 6.38 -8.04 14.29
N VAL A 352 5.84 -9.26 14.20
CA VAL A 352 6.50 -10.50 14.63
C VAL A 352 7.41 -11.02 13.51
N LYS A 353 8.65 -11.42 13.83
CA LYS A 353 9.65 -11.89 12.86
C LYS A 353 9.55 -13.40 12.60
N GLU A 354 9.93 -13.83 11.39
CA GLU A 354 10.00 -15.25 11.01
C GLU A 354 11.19 -15.96 11.67
N LYS A 355 12.37 -15.35 11.58
CA LYS A 355 13.64 -15.84 12.07
C LYS A 355 14.38 -14.71 12.77
N ASP A 356 15.32 -15.05 13.62
CA ASP A 356 16.29 -14.19 14.28
C ASP A 356 15.72 -12.92 14.95
N GLY A 357 15.76 -12.87 16.26
CA GLY A 357 15.32 -11.75 17.08
C GLY A 357 14.65 -12.20 18.37
N GLU A 358 14.43 -11.23 19.24
CA GLU A 358 13.76 -11.46 20.53
C GLU A 358 12.27 -11.81 20.34
N PHE A 359 11.65 -11.31 19.28
CA PHE A 359 10.21 -11.43 19.05
C PHE A 359 9.91 -12.16 17.74
N THR A 360 9.79 -13.51 17.82
CA THR A 360 9.48 -14.38 16.67
C THR A 360 8.18 -15.14 16.87
N TYR A 361 7.52 -15.59 15.76
CA TYR A 361 6.32 -16.41 15.82
C TYR A 361 6.49 -17.66 16.68
N LYS A 362 7.64 -18.32 16.62
CA LYS A 362 7.93 -19.50 17.47
C LYS A 362 7.99 -19.14 18.94
N LYS A 363 8.67 -18.04 19.32
CA LYS A 363 8.81 -17.62 20.70
C LYS A 363 7.47 -17.21 21.31
N ILE A 364 6.70 -16.35 20.62
CA ILE A 364 5.39 -15.92 21.10
C ILE A 364 4.41 -17.10 21.19
N THR A 365 4.44 -18.03 20.22
CA THR A 365 3.61 -19.24 20.29
C THR A 365 3.96 -20.08 21.52
N LYS A 366 5.25 -20.26 21.81
CA LYS A 366 5.71 -21.00 23.00
C LYS A 366 5.22 -20.33 24.30
N MET A 367 5.22 -18.98 24.34
CA MET A 367 4.74 -18.22 25.51
C MET A 367 3.22 -18.33 25.67
N LEU A 368 2.45 -18.20 24.59
CA LEU A 368 0.99 -18.17 24.65
C LEU A 368 0.38 -19.56 24.80
N ARG A 369 1.05 -20.64 24.36
CA ARG A 369 0.52 -22.01 24.41
C ARG A 369 0.05 -22.45 25.80
N PRO A 370 0.76 -22.20 26.91
CA PRO A 370 0.28 -22.55 28.24
C PRO A 370 -0.95 -21.74 28.69
N MET A 371 -1.25 -20.64 28.01
CA MET A 371 -2.34 -19.72 28.34
C MET A 371 -3.62 -20.00 27.56
N ILE A 372 -3.62 -21.02 26.68
CA ILE A 372 -4.79 -21.36 25.87
C ILE A 372 -5.87 -21.98 26.77
N ILE A 373 -7.05 -21.35 26.76
CA ILE A 373 -8.22 -21.77 27.51
C ILE A 373 -9.12 -22.69 26.67
N SER A 374 -9.30 -22.35 25.38
CA SER A 374 -10.16 -23.09 24.46
C SER A 374 -9.71 -22.98 23.02
N TYR A 375 -10.12 -23.96 22.21
CA TYR A 375 -9.86 -24.06 20.78
C TYR A 375 -11.17 -24.03 20.00
N GLU A 376 -11.25 -23.22 18.95
CA GLU A 376 -12.31 -23.20 17.95
C GLU A 376 -11.69 -23.28 16.55
N GLY A 377 -11.32 -24.48 16.09
CA GLY A 377 -10.57 -24.66 14.85
C GLY A 377 -9.16 -24.08 14.94
N LYS A 378 -8.88 -23.01 14.18
CA LYS A 378 -7.60 -22.29 14.23
C LYS A 378 -7.56 -21.19 15.28
N HIS A 379 -8.71 -20.82 15.79
CA HIS A 379 -8.87 -19.77 16.79
C HIS A 379 -8.68 -20.31 18.19
N VAL A 380 -7.99 -19.55 19.05
CA VAL A 380 -7.78 -19.90 20.45
C VAL A 380 -8.09 -18.71 21.35
N LYS A 381 -8.81 -18.97 22.43
CA LYS A 381 -8.97 -18.02 23.53
C LYS A 381 -7.84 -18.19 24.53
N LEU A 382 -7.35 -17.08 25.02
CA LEU A 382 -6.17 -17.03 25.89
C LEU A 382 -6.52 -16.45 27.27
N LYS A 383 -5.85 -16.94 28.30
CA LYS A 383 -5.81 -16.25 29.58
C LYS A 383 -5.09 -14.91 29.36
N PRO A 384 -5.72 -13.77 29.70
CA PRO A 384 -5.18 -12.45 29.38
C PRO A 384 -4.07 -12.05 30.35
N GLU A 385 -2.83 -12.45 30.04
CA GLU A 385 -1.66 -12.19 30.89
C GLU A 385 -0.53 -11.44 30.18
N ILE A 386 -0.54 -11.42 28.82
CA ILE A 386 0.53 -10.79 28.03
C ILE A 386 0.13 -9.42 27.56
N VAL A 387 0.91 -8.42 27.93
CA VAL A 387 0.83 -7.05 27.41
C VAL A 387 1.84 -6.87 26.28
N VAL A 388 1.39 -6.24 25.20
CA VAL A 388 2.21 -5.92 24.04
C VAL A 388 2.08 -4.44 23.69
N GLU A 389 3.18 -3.83 23.30
CA GLU A 389 3.18 -2.48 22.74
C GLU A 389 2.80 -2.56 21.26
N VAL A 390 1.72 -1.89 20.89
CA VAL A 390 1.16 -1.89 19.53
C VAL A 390 1.24 -0.50 18.93
N LEU A 391 1.97 -0.38 17.84
CA LEU A 391 1.96 0.78 16.95
C LEU A 391 0.82 0.63 15.95
N PHE A 392 0.16 1.72 15.58
CA PHE A 392 -0.91 1.73 14.57
C PHE A 392 -0.90 3.06 13.80
N GLU A 393 -1.49 3.11 12.62
CA GLU A 393 -1.52 4.34 11.82
C GLU A 393 -2.68 5.28 12.19
N GLU A 394 -3.79 4.72 12.67
CA GLU A 394 -5.01 5.48 12.99
C GLU A 394 -5.95 4.64 13.84
N LEU A 395 -6.73 5.28 14.69
CA LEU A 395 -7.93 4.72 15.31
C LEU A 395 -9.16 5.07 14.46
N GLN A 396 -9.96 4.08 14.14
CA GLN A 396 -11.19 4.23 13.37
C GLN A 396 -12.39 3.79 14.20
N LEU A 397 -13.57 4.39 13.97
CA LEU A 397 -14.82 3.86 14.51
C LEU A 397 -15.09 2.50 13.88
N SER A 398 -15.51 1.56 14.69
CA SER A 398 -15.78 0.19 14.26
C SER A 398 -17.04 -0.36 14.93
N PRO A 399 -18.00 -0.84 14.15
CA PRO A 399 -19.14 -1.58 14.70
C PRO A 399 -18.79 -3.03 15.05
N THR A 400 -17.59 -3.50 14.72
CA THR A 400 -17.17 -4.91 14.86
C THR A 400 -16.68 -5.23 16.26
N TYR A 401 -16.07 -4.24 16.94
CA TYR A 401 -15.46 -4.43 18.26
C TYR A 401 -16.27 -3.72 19.34
N ASP A 402 -16.37 -4.35 20.50
CA ASP A 402 -17.13 -3.81 21.66
C ASP A 402 -16.60 -2.47 22.17
N SER A 403 -15.33 -2.15 21.90
CA SER A 403 -14.74 -0.84 22.19
C SER A 403 -15.34 0.29 21.35
N GLY A 404 -16.01 -0.02 20.23
CA GLY A 404 -16.42 0.95 19.21
C GLY A 404 -15.27 1.46 18.34
N PHE A 405 -14.05 0.98 18.53
CA PHE A 405 -12.84 1.42 17.82
C PHE A 405 -12.10 0.24 17.17
N ALA A 406 -11.34 0.52 16.10
CA ALA A 406 -10.44 -0.41 15.45
C ALA A 406 -9.08 0.26 15.16
N LEU A 407 -8.00 -0.48 15.37
CA LEU A 407 -6.65 -0.08 14.98
C LEU A 407 -6.45 -0.27 13.47
N ARG A 408 -5.99 0.76 12.77
CA ARG A 408 -5.61 0.68 11.35
C ARG A 408 -4.14 0.36 11.22
N PHE A 409 -3.81 -0.67 10.43
CA PHE A 409 -2.43 -1.17 10.23
C PHE A 409 -1.64 -1.40 11.52
N PRO A 410 -2.21 -2.13 12.50
CA PRO A 410 -1.54 -2.35 13.76
C PRO A 410 -0.32 -3.25 13.59
N ARG A 411 0.72 -2.95 14.38
CA ARG A 411 1.99 -3.70 14.41
C ARG A 411 2.47 -3.86 15.83
N ILE A 412 2.76 -5.07 16.27
CA ILE A 412 3.39 -5.30 17.55
C ILE A 412 4.86 -4.86 17.45
N LEU A 413 5.30 -3.98 18.35
CA LEU A 413 6.67 -3.54 18.47
C LEU A 413 7.46 -4.49 19.39
N ARG A 414 6.90 -4.79 20.56
CA ARG A 414 7.52 -5.66 21.57
C ARG A 414 6.50 -6.19 22.57
N ILE A 415 6.93 -7.19 23.33
CA ILE A 415 6.23 -7.61 24.53
C ILE A 415 6.60 -6.65 25.66
N ARG A 416 5.69 -6.42 26.58
CA ARG A 416 5.87 -5.60 27.78
C ARG A 416 5.88 -6.49 29.05
N PRO A 417 6.98 -7.22 29.32
CA PRO A 417 7.08 -8.07 30.51
C PRO A 417 7.15 -7.25 31.80
N ASP A 418 7.43 -5.96 31.66
CA ASP A 418 7.45 -4.96 32.72
C ASP A 418 6.06 -4.48 33.15
N LYS A 419 4.99 -4.85 32.42
CA LYS A 419 3.61 -4.42 32.65
C LYS A 419 2.65 -5.58 32.89
N GLY A 420 1.86 -5.46 33.94
CA GLY A 420 0.70 -6.30 34.15
C GLY A 420 -0.51 -5.83 33.35
N THR A 421 -1.54 -6.69 33.27
CA THR A 421 -2.78 -6.35 32.54
C THR A 421 -3.53 -5.16 33.13
N ASN A 422 -3.34 -4.88 34.41
CA ASN A 422 -3.86 -3.69 35.11
C ASN A 422 -3.14 -2.39 34.75
N GLU A 423 -2.02 -2.46 34.04
CA GLU A 423 -1.24 -1.32 33.56
C GLU A 423 -1.39 -1.13 32.03
N ALA A 424 -2.17 -1.97 31.38
CA ALA A 424 -2.50 -1.81 29.98
C ALA A 424 -3.30 -0.52 29.74
N SER A 425 -3.18 0.02 28.54
CA SER A 425 -3.92 1.21 28.08
C SER A 425 -5.42 1.05 28.29
N THR A 426 -6.09 2.15 28.64
CA THR A 426 -7.53 2.18 28.90
C THR A 426 -8.33 2.62 27.69
N ILE A 427 -9.65 2.39 27.71
CA ILE A 427 -10.56 2.95 26.69
C ILE A 427 -10.51 4.49 26.64
N ASN A 428 -10.19 5.15 27.75
CA ASN A 428 -10.02 6.59 27.76
C ASN A 428 -8.77 7.02 27.01
N ASP A 429 -7.69 6.26 27.06
CA ASP A 429 -6.47 6.51 26.26
C ASP A 429 -6.80 6.35 24.77
N VAL A 430 -7.53 5.30 24.40
CA VAL A 430 -8.02 5.09 23.04
C VAL A 430 -8.88 6.27 22.56
N LYS A 431 -9.84 6.71 23.38
CA LYS A 431 -10.70 7.88 23.07
C LYS A 431 -9.90 9.17 22.96
N LYS A 432 -8.93 9.40 23.85
CA LYS A 432 -8.05 10.57 23.81
C LYS A 432 -7.27 10.63 22.51
N ILE A 433 -6.63 9.51 22.13
CA ILE A 433 -5.89 9.41 20.87
C ILE A 433 -6.85 9.59 19.67
N TYR A 434 -8.03 8.95 19.69
CA TYR A 434 -9.03 9.10 18.64
C TYR A 434 -9.44 10.56 18.44
N ASN A 435 -9.72 11.29 19.53
CA ASN A 435 -10.15 12.69 19.48
C ASN A 435 -9.01 13.66 19.09
N SER A 436 -7.75 13.28 19.34
CA SER A 436 -6.59 14.06 18.90
C SER A 436 -6.23 13.85 17.44
N GLN A 437 -6.79 12.80 16.81
CA GLN A 437 -6.60 12.53 15.38
C GLN A 437 -7.35 13.54 14.50
N ARG A 438 -6.89 13.67 13.28
CA ARG A 438 -7.38 14.63 12.29
C ARG A 438 -8.86 14.49 11.97
N GLY A 439 -9.54 15.61 11.74
CA GLY A 439 -10.94 15.67 11.27
C GLY A 439 -11.97 15.14 12.25
N LYS A 440 -11.62 15.04 13.54
CA LYS A 440 -12.51 14.53 14.60
C LYS A 440 -12.79 15.53 15.71
N LYS A 441 -12.67 16.83 15.37
CA LYS A 441 -13.14 17.94 16.24
C LYS A 441 -14.56 18.28 15.89
#